data_cc8f98b595a31dd58102b1185cefd6eb
#
_entry.id   cc8f98b595a31dd58102b1185cefd6eb
#
_cell.length_a   1.000
_cell.length_b   1.000
_cell.length_c   1.000
_cell.angle_alpha   90.00
_cell.angle_beta   90.00
_cell.angle_gamma   90.00
#
_symmetry.space_group_name_H-M   'P 1'
#
loop_
_entity.id
_entity.type
_entity.pdbx_description
1 polymer ?
#
loop_
_entity_poly.entity_id
_entity_poly.type
_entity_poly.pdbx_seq_one_letter_code
_entity_poly.pdbx_strand_id
1 'polypeptide(L)'
;MNPLKNTLMALLVLFTLSLSTQSYAELAQQVDGVTTIHLDQYGGYFETKETLAGLKAGTYEFIITNKTNKLVGFQIQNNKTKEQLDKFPLEPNQTRTSKVEITADGFRFRCPINPTPWYEIDGVK
;
A
#
# COMPACT_ATOMS: atom_id res chain seq x y z
N MET A 1 29.24 -39.78 18.64
CA MET A 1 28.44 -40.31 18.03
C MET A 1 27.25 -39.61 17.70
N ASN A 2 26.71 -38.87 18.45
CA ASN A 2 25.47 -38.22 18.22
C ASN A 2 25.50 -36.85 17.62
N PRO A 3 26.62 -36.22 17.36
CA PRO A 3 26.58 -34.90 16.74
C PRO A 3 25.92 -34.91 15.37
N LEU A 4 25.93 -36.03 14.74
CA LEU A 4 25.28 -36.14 13.47
C LEU A 4 23.79 -36.00 13.53
N LYS A 5 23.19 -36.57 14.54
CA LYS A 5 21.76 -36.50 14.73
C LYS A 5 21.32 -35.08 15.03
N ASN A 6 22.07 -34.40 15.85
CA ASN A 6 21.69 -33.03 16.22
C ASN A 6 21.77 -32.12 15.02
N THR A 7 22.75 -32.29 14.17
CA THR A 7 22.87 -31.48 12.99
C THR A 7 21.64 -31.66 12.07
N LEU A 8 21.22 -32.90 11.95
CA LEU A 8 20.11 -33.21 11.10
C LEU A 8 18.82 -32.52 11.59
N MET A 9 18.60 -32.53 12.89
CA MET A 9 17.43 -31.90 13.44
C MET A 9 17.42 -30.42 13.21
N ALA A 10 18.54 -29.79 13.37
CA ALA A 10 18.62 -28.36 13.12
C ALA A 10 18.25 -28.00 11.69
N LEU A 11 18.69 -28.81 10.75
CA LEU A 11 18.34 -28.58 9.38
C LEU A 11 16.86 -28.68 9.10
N LEU A 12 16.22 -29.64 9.70
CA LEU A 12 14.78 -29.81 9.54
C LEU A 12 14.00 -28.62 10.04
N VAL A 13 14.39 -28.07 11.16
CA VAL A 13 13.70 -26.91 11.70
C VAL A 13 13.83 -25.74 10.78
N LEU A 14 15.00 -25.48 10.27
CA LEU A 14 15.20 -24.36 9.34
C LEU A 14 14.39 -24.52 8.07
N PHE A 15 14.33 -25.71 7.56
CA PHE A 15 13.58 -25.98 6.36
C PHE A 15 12.09 -25.71 6.57
N THR A 16 11.57 -26.13 7.69
CA THR A 16 10.16 -25.91 8.03
C THR A 16 9.85 -24.43 8.08
N LEU A 17 10.71 -23.64 8.69
CA LEU A 17 10.49 -22.21 8.78
C LEU A 17 10.46 -21.54 7.41
N SER A 18 11.33 -21.96 6.51
CA SER A 18 11.35 -21.34 5.20
C SER A 18 10.12 -21.68 4.38
N LEU A 19 9.45 -22.76 4.67
CA LEU A 19 8.23 -23.13 3.98
C LEU A 19 7.03 -22.33 4.45
N SER A 20 7.12 -21.66 5.57
CA SER A 20 5.99 -20.90 6.10
C SER A 20 5.81 -19.55 5.42
N THR A 21 6.76 -19.13 4.61
CA THR A 21 6.62 -17.86 3.89
C THR A 21 5.57 -18.00 2.80
N GLN A 22 4.68 -17.06 2.77
CA GLN A 22 3.58 -17.04 1.83
C GLN A 22 3.51 -15.68 1.18
N SER A 23 2.93 -15.63 0.00
CA SER A 23 2.73 -14.36 -0.68
C SER A 23 1.28 -13.93 -0.53
N TYR A 24 1.01 -13.26 0.55
CA TYR A 24 -0.27 -12.62 0.79
C TYR A 24 -0.10 -11.11 0.73
N ALA A 25 -1.19 -10.41 0.41
CA ALA A 25 -1.21 -8.97 0.62
C ALA A 25 -1.06 -8.73 2.11
N GLU A 26 -0.07 -7.97 2.48
CA GLU A 26 0.20 -7.67 3.87
C GLU A 26 -0.66 -6.52 4.36
N LEU A 27 -0.95 -6.50 5.65
CA LEU A 27 -1.59 -5.35 6.25
C LEU A 27 -0.61 -4.18 6.20
N ALA A 28 -1.14 -3.00 5.92
CA ALA A 28 -0.33 -1.80 5.98
C ALA A 28 0.13 -1.59 7.43
N GLN A 29 1.42 -1.37 7.60
CA GLN A 29 2.01 -1.23 8.93
C GLN A 29 2.38 0.22 9.20
N GLN A 30 2.13 0.64 10.43
CA GLN A 30 2.53 1.95 10.89
C GLN A 30 3.88 1.84 11.58
N VAL A 31 4.87 2.49 11.02
CA VAL A 31 6.22 2.52 11.57
C VAL A 31 6.54 3.97 11.92
N ASP A 32 6.85 4.23 13.18
CA ASP A 32 7.12 5.59 13.70
C ASP A 32 5.97 6.54 13.38
N GLY A 33 4.75 6.05 13.47
CA GLY A 33 3.56 6.85 13.21
C GLY A 33 3.24 7.05 11.74
N VAL A 34 3.98 6.43 10.84
CA VAL A 34 3.76 6.54 9.39
C VAL A 34 3.29 5.22 8.82
N THR A 35 2.17 5.25 8.11
CA THR A 35 1.64 4.09 7.39
C THR A 35 2.00 4.22 5.93
N THR A 36 2.66 3.22 5.37
CA THR A 36 3.08 3.22 3.96
C THR A 36 2.17 2.33 3.15
N ILE A 37 1.68 2.86 2.02
CA ILE A 37 0.81 2.14 1.10
C ILE A 37 1.37 2.30 -0.31
N HIS A 38 1.53 1.17 -1.00
CA HIS A 38 2.01 1.16 -2.39
C HIS A 38 0.83 0.99 -3.32
N LEU A 39 0.69 1.91 -4.27
CA LEU A 39 -0.37 1.89 -5.26
C LEU A 39 0.24 1.79 -6.66
N ASP A 40 -0.19 0.80 -7.41
CA ASP A 40 0.15 0.69 -8.82
C ASP A 40 -1.01 1.27 -9.62
N GLN A 41 -0.72 2.31 -10.41
CA GLN A 41 -1.70 3.03 -11.21
C GLN A 41 -1.67 2.48 -12.63
N TYR A 42 -2.80 1.92 -13.07
CA TYR A 42 -2.92 1.29 -14.38
C TYR A 42 -3.75 2.10 -15.37
N GLY A 43 -4.05 3.37 -15.04
CA GLY A 43 -4.84 4.23 -15.91
C GLY A 43 -6.32 4.12 -15.65
N GLY A 44 -6.88 2.94 -15.80
CA GLY A 44 -8.30 2.70 -15.53
C GLY A 44 -8.59 2.18 -14.13
N TYR A 45 -7.57 1.80 -13.39
CA TYR A 45 -7.73 1.27 -12.04
C TYR A 45 -6.41 1.31 -11.28
N PHE A 46 -6.49 1.04 -9.97
CA PHE A 46 -5.33 0.94 -9.09
C PHE A 46 -5.28 -0.44 -8.46
N GLU A 47 -4.08 -0.90 -8.15
CA GLU A 47 -3.87 -2.07 -7.31
C GLU A 47 -2.99 -1.68 -6.13
N THR A 48 -3.25 -2.27 -4.97
CA THR A 48 -2.43 -2.04 -3.80
C THR A 48 -1.66 -3.29 -3.44
N LYS A 49 -0.49 -3.11 -2.85
CA LYS A 49 0.28 -4.24 -2.32
C LYS A 49 -0.15 -4.57 -0.91
N GLU A 50 -0.71 -3.62 -0.20
CA GLU A 50 -1.20 -3.79 1.15
C GLU A 50 -2.72 -3.94 1.15
N THR A 51 -3.24 -4.60 2.17
CA THR A 51 -4.67 -4.67 2.39
C THR A 51 -5.12 -3.36 3.04
N LEU A 52 -6.14 -2.74 2.46
CA LEU A 52 -6.66 -1.46 2.97
C LEU A 52 -7.77 -1.69 3.99
N ALA A 53 -7.48 -2.49 5.00
CA ALA A 53 -8.41 -2.79 6.07
C ALA A 53 -7.71 -2.60 7.41
N GLY A 54 -8.47 -2.24 8.44
CA GLY A 54 -7.92 -2.07 9.77
C GLY A 54 -6.94 -0.92 9.89
N LEU A 55 -7.09 0.11 9.07
CA LEU A 55 -6.19 1.25 9.06
C LEU A 55 -6.43 2.16 10.24
N LYS A 56 -5.38 2.86 10.66
CA LYS A 56 -5.43 3.80 11.77
C LYS A 56 -5.17 5.21 11.27
N ALA A 57 -5.74 6.19 11.95
CA ALA A 57 -5.47 7.59 11.65
C ALA A 57 -4.00 7.91 11.91
N GLY A 58 -3.47 8.85 11.16
CA GLY A 58 -2.08 9.28 11.30
C GLY A 58 -1.49 9.71 9.97
N THR A 59 -0.18 9.80 9.94
CA THR A 59 0.55 10.18 8.72
C THR A 59 0.64 8.98 7.80
N TYR A 60 0.29 9.21 6.53
CA TYR A 60 0.37 8.19 5.49
C TYR A 60 1.34 8.61 4.42
N GLU A 61 2.07 7.64 3.92
CA GLU A 61 2.96 7.82 2.79
C GLU A 61 2.48 6.88 1.69
N PHE A 62 1.90 7.46 0.64
CA PHE A 62 1.45 6.70 -0.53
C PHE A 62 2.55 6.74 -1.57
N ILE A 63 2.96 5.58 -2.03
CA ILE A 63 3.98 5.44 -3.06
C ILE A 63 3.26 4.96 -4.32
N ILE A 64 3.10 5.86 -5.30
CA ILE A 64 2.30 5.60 -6.48
C ILE A 64 3.21 5.44 -7.68
N THR A 65 3.06 4.33 -8.39
CA THR A 65 3.82 4.04 -9.61
C THR A 65 2.88 3.97 -10.80
N ASN A 66 3.19 4.76 -11.84
CA ASN A 66 2.47 4.67 -13.10
C ASN A 66 2.96 3.44 -13.87
N LYS A 67 2.11 2.44 -13.99
CA LYS A 67 2.44 1.18 -14.68
C LYS A 67 2.08 1.22 -16.15
N THR A 68 1.76 2.39 -16.70
CA THR A 68 1.36 2.54 -18.09
C THR A 68 2.41 3.32 -18.87
N ASN A 69 2.21 3.38 -20.16
CA ASN A 69 3.06 4.20 -21.05
C ASN A 69 2.40 5.53 -21.38
N LYS A 70 1.43 5.95 -20.58
CA LYS A 70 0.69 7.21 -20.77
C LYS A 70 0.81 8.07 -19.53
N LEU A 71 0.50 9.34 -19.68
CA LEU A 71 0.37 10.23 -18.54
C LEU A 71 -0.88 9.86 -17.76
N VAL A 72 -0.75 9.67 -16.47
CA VAL A 72 -1.86 9.43 -15.57
C VAL A 72 -1.71 10.36 -14.36
N GLY A 73 -2.58 10.25 -13.38
CA GLY A 73 -2.50 11.09 -12.21
C GLY A 73 -2.96 10.40 -10.96
N PHE A 74 -2.80 11.10 -9.86
CA PHE A 74 -3.26 10.65 -8.55
C PHE A 74 -3.89 11.84 -7.84
N GLN A 75 -5.07 11.61 -7.27
CA GLN A 75 -5.80 12.60 -6.50
C GLN A 75 -6.35 11.92 -5.26
N ILE A 76 -6.10 12.51 -4.09
CA ILE A 76 -6.56 11.95 -2.83
C ILE A 76 -7.27 13.04 -2.02
N GLN A 77 -8.38 12.68 -1.40
CA GLN A 77 -9.21 13.58 -0.63
C GLN A 77 -9.62 12.93 0.69
N ASN A 78 -9.97 13.78 1.66
CA ASN A 78 -10.68 13.31 2.84
C ASN A 78 -12.02 12.73 2.40
N ASN A 79 -12.35 11.54 2.89
CA ASN A 79 -13.54 10.83 2.40
C ASN A 79 -14.85 11.50 2.83
N LYS A 80 -14.84 12.20 3.93
CA LYS A 80 -16.05 12.83 4.47
C LYS A 80 -16.20 14.27 4.02
N THR A 81 -15.17 15.09 4.20
CA THR A 81 -15.21 16.51 3.88
C THR A 81 -14.96 16.81 2.42
N LYS A 82 -14.36 15.87 1.69
CA LYS A 82 -13.92 16.01 0.30
C LYS A 82 -12.80 17.03 0.14
N GLU A 83 -12.13 17.39 1.22
CA GLU A 83 -10.98 18.25 1.15
C GLU A 83 -9.86 17.54 0.39
N GLN A 84 -9.25 18.22 -0.57
CA GLN A 84 -8.16 17.66 -1.33
C GLN A 84 -6.88 17.65 -0.51
N LEU A 85 -6.29 16.48 -0.38
CA LEU A 85 -5.07 16.30 0.38
C LEU A 85 -3.84 16.37 -0.51
N ASP A 86 -3.94 15.84 -1.73
CA ASP A 86 -2.84 15.90 -2.71
C ASP A 86 -3.37 15.63 -4.10
N LYS A 87 -2.62 16.08 -5.11
CA LYS A 87 -2.96 15.85 -6.52
C LYS A 87 -1.74 16.12 -7.38
N PHE A 88 -1.38 15.18 -8.25
CA PHE A 88 -0.23 15.37 -9.14
C PHE A 88 -0.30 14.40 -10.32
N PRO A 89 0.38 14.74 -11.43
CA PRO A 89 0.49 13.82 -12.56
C PRO A 89 1.64 12.85 -12.35
N LEU A 90 1.60 11.75 -13.11
CA LEU A 90 2.68 10.78 -13.16
C LEU A 90 2.99 10.48 -14.62
N GLU A 91 4.24 10.74 -15.01
CA GLU A 91 4.73 10.37 -16.30
C GLU A 91 4.83 8.84 -16.43
N PRO A 92 4.94 8.30 -17.64
CA PRO A 92 5.07 6.84 -17.80
C PRO A 92 6.18 6.26 -16.92
N ASN A 93 5.85 5.21 -16.21
CA ASN A 93 6.77 4.49 -15.32
C ASN A 93 7.32 5.31 -14.15
N GLN A 94 6.80 6.51 -13.94
CA GLN A 94 7.22 7.35 -12.83
C GLN A 94 6.63 6.86 -11.51
N THR A 95 7.40 6.99 -10.45
CA THR A 95 6.93 6.76 -9.09
C THR A 95 7.01 8.08 -8.34
N ARG A 96 5.92 8.42 -7.64
CA ARG A 96 5.88 9.60 -6.78
C ARG A 96 5.30 9.23 -5.43
N THR A 97 5.71 9.97 -4.43
CA THR A 97 5.26 9.76 -3.06
C THR A 97 4.37 10.91 -2.63
N SER A 98 3.27 10.58 -1.98
CA SER A 98 2.36 11.55 -1.38
C SER A 98 2.32 11.31 0.12
N LYS A 99 2.65 12.32 0.91
CA LYS A 99 2.63 12.23 2.36
C LYS A 99 1.52 13.13 2.88
N VAL A 100 0.52 12.53 3.51
CA VAL A 100 -0.68 13.24 3.94
C VAL A 100 -1.13 12.75 5.30
N GLU A 101 -1.94 13.57 5.97
CA GLU A 101 -2.55 13.20 7.24
C GLU A 101 -3.93 12.61 6.98
N ILE A 102 -4.18 11.43 7.52
CA ILE A 102 -5.45 10.74 7.40
C ILE A 102 -6.10 10.70 8.77
N THR A 103 -7.34 11.15 8.81
CA THR A 103 -8.13 11.14 10.04
C THR A 103 -9.10 9.96 10.01
N ALA A 104 -9.92 9.84 11.07
CA ALA A 104 -10.95 8.82 11.13
C ALA A 104 -12.01 8.97 10.04
N ASP A 105 -12.05 10.11 9.36
CA ASP A 105 -12.95 10.31 8.22
C ASP A 105 -12.63 9.39 7.05
N GLY A 106 -11.42 8.84 7.03
CA GLY A 106 -10.96 8.03 5.93
C GLY A 106 -10.47 8.87 4.75
N PHE A 107 -10.26 8.22 3.64
CA PHE A 107 -9.77 8.90 2.44
C PHE A 107 -10.37 8.27 1.20
N ARG A 108 -10.28 9.00 0.09
CA ARG A 108 -10.65 8.47 -1.21
C ARG A 108 -9.65 8.94 -2.26
N PHE A 109 -9.42 8.13 -3.27
CA PHE A 109 -8.48 8.48 -4.33
C PHE A 109 -8.99 8.03 -5.68
N ARG A 110 -8.45 8.65 -6.72
CA ARG A 110 -8.76 8.30 -8.12
C ARG A 110 -7.68 8.86 -9.05
N CYS A 111 -7.76 8.50 -10.31
CA CYS A 111 -7.01 9.14 -11.38
C CYS A 111 -7.83 10.34 -11.88
N PRO A 112 -7.34 11.57 -11.77
CA PRO A 112 -8.10 12.73 -12.22
C PRO A 112 -7.99 13.00 -13.73
N ILE A 113 -6.98 12.47 -14.39
CA ILE A 113 -6.74 12.73 -15.81
C ILE A 113 -7.64 11.86 -16.67
N ASN A 114 -7.72 10.57 -16.34
CA ASN A 114 -8.66 9.65 -16.96
C ASN A 114 -9.54 9.15 -15.81
N PRO A 115 -10.63 9.85 -15.47
CA PRO A 115 -11.29 9.64 -14.20
C PRO A 115 -11.74 8.21 -14.00
N THR A 116 -11.20 7.58 -12.98
CA THR A 116 -11.69 6.30 -12.47
C THR A 116 -12.81 6.60 -11.47
N PRO A 117 -13.59 5.59 -11.08
CA PRO A 117 -14.42 5.75 -9.89
C PRO A 117 -13.55 6.06 -8.68
N TRP A 118 -14.13 6.70 -7.68
CA TRP A 118 -13.43 6.94 -6.43
C TRP A 118 -13.26 5.61 -5.68
N TYR A 119 -12.05 5.41 -5.18
CA TYR A 119 -11.76 4.32 -4.24
C TYR A 119 -11.95 4.89 -2.85
N GLU A 120 -13.02 4.53 -2.18
CA GLU A 120 -13.38 5.13 -0.89
C GLU A 120 -13.01 4.18 0.23
N ILE A 121 -12.22 4.68 1.17
CA ILE A 121 -11.76 3.92 2.33
C ILE A 121 -12.30 4.60 3.58
N ASP A 122 -13.22 3.95 4.25
CA ASP A 122 -13.74 4.40 5.53
C ASP A 122 -13.30 3.42 6.61
N GLY A 123 -13.81 3.55 7.81
CA GLY A 123 -13.44 2.64 8.88
C GLY A 123 -12.03 2.82 9.41
N VAL A 124 -11.42 3.96 9.15
CA VAL A 124 -10.11 4.31 9.73
C VAL A 124 -10.33 4.64 11.20
N LYS A 125 -9.46 4.12 12.06
CA LYS A 125 -9.63 4.26 13.51
C LYS A 125 -8.60 5.15 14.18
#